data_c5de6aaec2efacb0142a2351fde0a42f
#
_entry.id   c5de6aaec2efacb0142a2351fde0a42f
#
_cell.length_a   1.000
_cell.length_b   1.000
_cell.length_c   1.000
_cell.angle_alpha   90.00
_cell.angle_beta   90.00
_cell.angle_gamma   90.00
#
_symmetry.space_group_name_H-M   'P 1'
#
loop_
_entity.id
_entity.type
_entity.pdbx_description
1 polymer ?
#
loop_
_entity_poly.entity_id
_entity_poly.type
_entity_poly.pdbx_seq_one_letter_code
_entity_poly.pdbx_strand_id
1 'polypeptide(L)'
;DNPKYDGVFGIWFGKGPGVDRSGDALKHGNYAGSSKYGGVLALAGDDHAAKYSTTAHQSDHAFIHFGMPVLNPATVQDYIDFGLMGIAMSRYSGCWVGMKCITDTVESAASVDIGLDRFKPQLPKEQLSEDIHLQWGFMPALSETRLYKKRLPAAQAFAKANFIDKVIFQGKKKLSIVTSGKAYLDVRQALDELGLDETTCEKIGISLYKVGMVWPLEPDNIINFVDGSVEVLVIEEKRSIIEDQLMKYLYNYEKRPLIIGKKDENGDDLIPSEGELSPSSLSLIIANRIQKLSLDIDLSTKIQSINMLIANINSAPVSDLSRLPSFCAGCPHNTSTKVPDNSFAFGGI
;
A
#
# COMPACT_ATOMS: atom_id res chain seq x y z
N ASP A 1 -22.78 -35.64 -1.88
CA ASP A 1 -22.14 -35.35 -3.15
C ASP A 1 -20.62 -35.34 -2.93
N ASN A 2 -19.90 -36.11 -3.73
CA ASN A 2 -18.45 -36.07 -3.69
C ASN A 2 -17.99 -34.78 -4.41
N PRO A 3 -17.28 -33.85 -3.73
CA PRO A 3 -16.81 -32.63 -4.35
C PRO A 3 -15.82 -32.96 -5.47
N LYS A 4 -15.92 -32.24 -6.60
CA LYS A 4 -14.99 -32.42 -7.72
C LYS A 4 -13.58 -31.88 -7.42
N TYR A 5 -13.48 -30.94 -6.47
CA TYR A 5 -12.27 -30.24 -6.08
C TYR A 5 -12.10 -30.23 -4.55
N ASP A 6 -10.86 -30.20 -4.07
CA ASP A 6 -10.55 -30.18 -2.64
C ASP A 6 -10.86 -28.83 -1.97
N GLY A 7 -11.05 -27.77 -2.74
CA GLY A 7 -11.41 -26.45 -2.26
C GLY A 7 -11.66 -25.45 -3.38
N VAL A 8 -12.15 -24.28 -2.98
CA VAL A 8 -12.36 -23.12 -3.85
C VAL A 8 -11.74 -21.90 -3.22
N PHE A 9 -11.24 -20.99 -4.05
CA PHE A 9 -10.86 -19.66 -3.58
C PHE A 9 -11.98 -18.67 -3.87
N GLY A 10 -12.05 -17.61 -3.06
CA GLY A 10 -13.00 -16.51 -3.23
C GLY A 10 -12.28 -15.20 -3.48
N ILE A 11 -12.84 -14.38 -4.36
CA ILE A 11 -12.44 -12.99 -4.54
C ILE A 11 -13.64 -12.11 -4.22
N TRP A 12 -13.50 -11.24 -3.24
CA TRP A 12 -14.42 -10.14 -2.99
C TRP A 12 -13.81 -8.86 -3.57
N PHE A 13 -14.61 -7.99 -4.14
CA PHE A 13 -14.15 -6.68 -4.58
C PHE A 13 -15.20 -5.61 -4.31
N GLY A 14 -14.73 -4.41 -3.99
CA GLY A 14 -15.57 -3.26 -3.74
C GLY A 14 -14.77 -1.98 -3.65
N LYS A 15 -15.45 -0.87 -3.89
CA LYS A 15 -14.95 0.47 -3.64
C LYS A 15 -14.83 0.70 -2.11
N GLY A 16 -14.09 1.72 -1.65
CA GLY A 16 -13.97 2.06 -0.23
C GLY A 16 -15.28 2.03 0.56
N PRO A 17 -16.39 2.68 0.11
CA PRO A 17 -17.70 2.56 0.78
C PRO A 17 -18.26 1.13 0.82
N GLY A 18 -17.88 0.28 -0.13
CA GLY A 18 -18.20 -1.15 -0.11
C GLY A 18 -17.45 -1.89 1.00
N VAL A 19 -16.17 -1.57 1.21
CA VAL A 19 -15.37 -2.08 2.33
C VAL A 19 -16.03 -1.70 3.65
N ASP A 20 -16.39 -0.42 3.83
CA ASP A 20 -17.04 0.08 5.04
C ASP A 20 -18.34 -0.66 5.34
N ARG A 21 -19.19 -0.86 4.32
CA ARG A 21 -20.48 -1.55 4.47
C ARG A 21 -20.36 -3.05 4.67
N SER A 22 -19.30 -3.66 4.16
CA SER A 22 -19.03 -5.09 4.31
C SER A 22 -18.18 -5.42 5.53
N GLY A 23 -17.83 -4.44 6.35
CA GLY A 23 -16.86 -4.56 7.43
C GLY A 23 -17.17 -5.68 8.40
N ASP A 24 -18.43 -5.82 8.83
CA ASP A 24 -18.86 -6.91 9.72
C ASP A 24 -18.66 -8.29 9.09
N ALA A 25 -19.05 -8.46 7.83
CA ALA A 25 -18.89 -9.71 7.10
C ALA A 25 -17.42 -10.06 6.85
N LEU A 26 -16.60 -9.09 6.44
CA LEU A 26 -15.16 -9.27 6.23
C LEU A 26 -14.45 -9.64 7.53
N LYS A 27 -14.78 -8.97 8.62
CA LYS A 27 -14.21 -9.25 9.95
C LYS A 27 -14.59 -10.66 10.41
N HIS A 28 -15.86 -11.03 10.39
CA HIS A 28 -16.32 -12.36 10.78
C HIS A 28 -15.71 -13.46 9.90
N GLY A 29 -15.64 -13.23 8.59
CA GLY A 29 -15.01 -14.16 7.65
C GLY A 29 -13.54 -14.40 7.96
N ASN A 30 -12.79 -13.33 8.24
CA ASN A 30 -11.38 -13.45 8.60
C ASN A 30 -11.18 -14.13 9.98
N TYR A 31 -12.02 -13.82 10.96
CA TYR A 31 -11.97 -14.50 12.27
C TYR A 31 -12.31 -15.99 12.16
N ALA A 32 -13.25 -16.37 11.30
CA ALA A 32 -13.52 -17.76 10.99
C ALA A 32 -12.33 -18.43 10.27
N GLY A 33 -11.71 -17.70 9.34
CA GLY A 33 -10.53 -18.12 8.59
C GLY A 33 -10.83 -18.63 7.19
N SER A 34 -9.78 -18.96 6.44
CA SER A 34 -9.87 -19.61 5.13
C SER A 34 -9.66 -21.12 5.24
N SER A 35 -10.14 -21.88 4.24
CA SER A 35 -9.91 -23.32 4.20
C SER A 35 -8.50 -23.65 3.75
N LYS A 36 -8.02 -24.83 4.10
CA LYS A 36 -6.67 -25.34 3.76
C LYS A 36 -6.40 -25.35 2.26
N TYR A 37 -7.40 -25.63 1.44
CA TYR A 37 -7.30 -25.70 -0.02
C TYR A 37 -8.02 -24.57 -0.73
N GLY A 38 -8.50 -23.58 0.03
CA GLY A 38 -9.21 -22.40 -0.47
C GLY A 38 -8.30 -21.19 -0.61
N GLY A 39 -8.73 -20.13 0.02
CA GLY A 39 -8.10 -18.81 0.05
C GLY A 39 -9.11 -17.73 -0.27
N VAL A 40 -8.96 -16.56 0.36
CA VAL A 40 -9.83 -15.41 0.13
C VAL A 40 -8.99 -14.16 -0.06
N LEU A 41 -9.26 -13.43 -1.14
CA LEU A 41 -8.66 -12.16 -1.48
C LEU A 41 -9.75 -11.08 -1.55
N ALA A 42 -9.58 -10.00 -0.79
CA ALA A 42 -10.49 -8.86 -0.80
C ALA A 42 -9.81 -7.65 -1.48
N LEU A 43 -10.34 -7.23 -2.62
CA LEU A 43 -9.83 -6.12 -3.42
C LEU A 43 -10.57 -4.83 -3.04
N ALA A 44 -9.85 -3.86 -2.48
CA ALA A 44 -10.40 -2.55 -2.14
C ALA A 44 -10.03 -1.50 -3.19
N GLY A 45 -11.02 -1.03 -3.94
CA GLY A 45 -10.87 0.08 -4.89
C GLY A 45 -10.82 1.42 -4.14
N ASP A 46 -9.62 1.91 -3.83
CA ASP A 46 -9.40 3.16 -3.13
C ASP A 46 -9.21 4.34 -4.09
N ASP A 47 -9.77 5.48 -3.69
CA ASP A 47 -9.68 6.75 -4.39
C ASP A 47 -9.16 7.81 -3.41
N HIS A 48 -7.84 7.98 -3.37
CA HIS A 48 -7.17 8.79 -2.38
C HIS A 48 -7.48 10.28 -2.46
N ALA A 49 -7.78 10.79 -3.66
CA ALA A 49 -8.12 12.21 -3.89
C ALA A 49 -9.60 12.44 -4.13
N ALA A 50 -10.45 11.43 -3.97
CA ALA A 50 -11.88 11.50 -4.25
C ALA A 50 -12.20 11.95 -5.70
N LYS A 51 -11.39 11.52 -6.68
CA LYS A 51 -11.59 11.84 -8.11
C LYS A 51 -12.94 11.31 -8.62
N TYR A 52 -13.33 10.13 -8.13
CA TYR A 52 -14.55 9.41 -8.52
C TYR A 52 -15.40 9.02 -7.31
N SER A 53 -15.18 9.67 -6.16
CA SER A 53 -15.84 9.36 -4.90
C SER A 53 -16.28 10.64 -4.20
N THR A 54 -17.31 10.58 -3.35
CA THR A 54 -17.73 11.70 -2.52
C THR A 54 -16.73 12.05 -1.42
N THR A 55 -15.96 11.07 -0.97
CA THR A 55 -14.92 11.22 0.06
C THR A 55 -13.69 10.42 -0.32
N ALA A 56 -12.54 10.91 0.10
CA ALA A 56 -11.30 10.16 -0.05
C ALA A 56 -11.29 8.92 0.84
N HIS A 57 -10.81 7.78 0.31
CA HIS A 57 -10.76 6.51 1.03
C HIS A 57 -9.33 6.02 1.23
N GLN A 58 -9.13 5.35 2.36
CA GLN A 58 -7.95 4.59 2.72
C GLN A 58 -8.39 3.31 3.43
N SER A 59 -8.65 2.26 2.67
CA SER A 59 -9.21 1.00 3.17
C SER A 59 -8.25 0.17 4.01
N ASP A 60 -6.95 0.48 4.00
CA ASP A 60 -5.94 -0.21 4.84
C ASP A 60 -6.37 -0.28 6.30
N HIS A 61 -6.81 0.85 6.89
CA HIS A 61 -7.21 0.90 8.30
C HIS A 61 -8.44 0.03 8.60
N ALA A 62 -9.35 -0.12 7.64
CA ALA A 62 -10.48 -1.03 7.78
C ALA A 62 -9.98 -2.49 7.80
N PHE A 63 -9.12 -2.88 6.87
CA PHE A 63 -8.53 -4.21 6.86
C PHE A 63 -7.70 -4.50 8.11
N ILE A 64 -6.94 -3.53 8.62
CA ILE A 64 -6.23 -3.64 9.89
C ILE A 64 -7.21 -3.91 11.05
N HIS A 65 -8.33 -3.16 11.09
CA HIS A 65 -9.39 -3.40 12.08
C HIS A 65 -9.99 -4.78 11.97
N PHE A 66 -10.12 -5.32 10.76
CA PHE A 66 -10.61 -6.69 10.52
C PHE A 66 -9.55 -7.78 10.77
N GLY A 67 -8.31 -7.39 11.05
CA GLY A 67 -7.17 -8.31 11.24
C GLY A 67 -6.72 -9.01 9.96
N MET A 68 -6.95 -8.41 8.80
CA MET A 68 -6.59 -8.94 7.49
C MET A 68 -5.22 -8.40 7.05
N PRO A 69 -4.25 -9.25 6.65
CA PRO A 69 -3.04 -8.77 5.99
C PRO A 69 -3.36 -7.93 4.75
N VAL A 70 -2.57 -6.87 4.49
CA VAL A 70 -2.83 -5.91 3.42
C VAL A 70 -1.65 -5.86 2.45
N LEU A 71 -1.91 -6.21 1.20
CA LEU A 71 -0.98 -6.07 0.08
C LEU A 71 -1.22 -4.75 -0.64
N ASN A 72 -0.14 -4.06 -1.03
CA ASN A 72 -0.20 -2.77 -1.72
C ASN A 72 0.64 -2.81 -3.01
N PRO A 73 0.07 -3.26 -4.14
CA PRO A 73 0.76 -3.33 -5.42
C PRO A 73 1.09 -1.94 -5.95
N ALA A 74 2.25 -1.79 -6.60
CA ALA A 74 2.70 -0.56 -7.23
C ALA A 74 2.50 -0.55 -8.75
N THR A 75 2.60 -1.71 -9.40
CA THR A 75 2.60 -1.83 -10.87
C THR A 75 1.53 -2.81 -11.34
N VAL A 76 1.21 -2.78 -12.64
CA VAL A 76 0.29 -3.76 -13.25
C VAL A 76 0.80 -5.20 -13.04
N GLN A 77 2.11 -5.40 -13.10
CA GLN A 77 2.72 -6.70 -12.79
C GLN A 77 2.50 -7.11 -11.33
N ASP A 78 2.66 -6.16 -10.38
CA ASP A 78 2.41 -6.45 -8.97
C ASP A 78 0.95 -6.88 -8.71
N TYR A 79 -0.04 -6.35 -9.47
CA TYR A 79 -1.43 -6.79 -9.32
C TYR A 79 -1.61 -8.28 -9.60
N ILE A 80 -0.97 -8.78 -10.65
CA ILE A 80 -0.99 -10.21 -10.98
C ILE A 80 -0.25 -11.00 -9.90
N ASP A 81 0.96 -10.57 -9.56
CA ASP A 81 1.84 -11.29 -8.63
C ASP A 81 1.27 -11.30 -7.21
N PHE A 82 0.84 -10.15 -6.72
CA PHE A 82 0.26 -10.04 -5.38
C PHE A 82 -1.13 -10.67 -5.30
N GLY A 83 -1.90 -10.68 -6.39
CA GLY A 83 -3.16 -11.41 -6.47
C GLY A 83 -2.95 -12.92 -6.23
N LEU A 84 -2.00 -13.50 -6.95
CA LEU A 84 -1.63 -14.91 -6.80
C LEU A 84 -1.00 -15.19 -5.42
N MET A 85 -0.09 -14.32 -4.96
CA MET A 85 0.54 -14.43 -3.64
C MET A 85 -0.48 -14.26 -2.51
N GLY A 86 -1.44 -13.35 -2.64
CA GLY A 86 -2.51 -13.13 -1.66
C GLY A 86 -3.38 -14.37 -1.47
N ILE A 87 -3.78 -15.04 -2.55
CA ILE A 87 -4.51 -16.30 -2.47
C ILE A 87 -3.64 -17.39 -1.82
N ALA A 88 -2.37 -17.51 -2.20
CA ALA A 88 -1.45 -18.49 -1.62
C ALA A 88 -1.17 -18.19 -0.12
N MET A 89 -0.99 -16.92 0.25
CA MET A 89 -0.85 -16.47 1.64
C MET A 89 -2.09 -16.81 2.45
N SER A 90 -3.28 -16.52 1.91
CA SER A 90 -4.55 -16.86 2.56
C SER A 90 -4.69 -18.36 2.82
N ARG A 91 -4.35 -19.16 1.82
CA ARG A 91 -4.35 -20.63 1.92
C ARG A 91 -3.34 -21.15 2.94
N TYR A 92 -2.16 -20.55 3.01
CA TYR A 92 -1.12 -20.96 3.95
C TYR A 92 -1.44 -20.52 5.39
N SER A 93 -1.78 -19.24 5.58
CA SER A 93 -1.93 -18.63 6.91
C SER A 93 -3.30 -18.82 7.55
N GLY A 94 -4.33 -19.14 6.76
CA GLY A 94 -5.72 -19.14 7.21
C GLY A 94 -6.36 -17.76 7.32
N CYS A 95 -5.64 -16.66 7.05
CA CYS A 95 -6.20 -15.32 6.97
C CYS A 95 -7.00 -15.10 5.68
N TRP A 96 -7.97 -14.21 5.70
CA TRP A 96 -8.39 -13.48 4.51
C TRP A 96 -7.35 -12.38 4.25
N VAL A 97 -7.05 -12.10 2.99
CA VAL A 97 -6.03 -11.12 2.61
C VAL A 97 -6.68 -9.96 1.89
N GLY A 98 -6.37 -8.73 2.31
CA GLY A 98 -6.75 -7.52 1.63
C GLY A 98 -5.71 -7.14 0.58
N MET A 99 -6.15 -6.57 -0.56
CA MET A 99 -5.26 -5.96 -1.53
C MET A 99 -5.82 -4.61 -1.94
N LYS A 100 -4.99 -3.60 -1.82
CA LYS A 100 -5.34 -2.23 -2.17
C LYS A 100 -5.24 -2.02 -3.67
N CYS A 101 -6.27 -1.43 -4.25
CA CYS A 101 -6.37 -1.14 -5.68
C CYS A 101 -6.63 0.36 -5.84
N ILE A 102 -5.57 1.11 -6.14
CA ILE A 102 -5.65 2.57 -6.27
C ILE A 102 -5.95 2.93 -7.72
N THR A 103 -6.82 3.90 -7.96
CA THR A 103 -7.23 4.38 -9.29
C THR A 103 -6.04 4.55 -10.23
N ASP A 104 -5.00 5.27 -9.80
CA ASP A 104 -3.85 5.60 -10.66
C ASP A 104 -3.07 4.37 -11.13
N THR A 105 -3.03 3.30 -10.33
CA THR A 105 -2.30 2.08 -10.68
C THR A 105 -3.15 1.06 -11.41
N VAL A 106 -4.47 0.97 -11.13
CA VAL A 106 -5.37 0.04 -11.84
C VAL A 106 -5.82 0.54 -13.21
N GLU A 107 -5.82 1.87 -13.43
CA GLU A 107 -6.15 2.49 -14.73
C GLU A 107 -4.93 2.55 -15.67
N SER A 108 -3.75 2.16 -15.18
CA SER A 108 -2.55 2.09 -16.00
C SER A 108 -2.51 0.82 -16.86
N ALA A 109 -1.77 0.87 -17.95
CA ALA A 109 -1.55 -0.26 -18.84
C ALA A 109 -0.05 -0.51 -19.02
N ALA A 110 0.35 -1.77 -18.99
CA ALA A 110 1.72 -2.18 -19.20
C ALA A 110 1.82 -3.58 -19.78
N SER A 111 2.94 -3.89 -20.41
CA SER A 111 3.27 -5.28 -20.75
C SER A 111 3.61 -6.03 -19.48
N VAL A 112 3.07 -7.24 -19.33
CA VAL A 112 3.25 -8.07 -18.14
C VAL A 112 3.73 -9.46 -18.54
N ASP A 113 4.51 -10.10 -17.67
CA ASP A 113 4.87 -11.50 -17.80
C ASP A 113 3.77 -12.38 -17.16
N ILE A 114 3.18 -13.28 -17.96
CA ILE A 114 2.14 -14.23 -17.56
C ILE A 114 2.60 -15.67 -17.64
N GLY A 115 3.90 -15.93 -17.76
CA GLY A 115 4.46 -17.27 -17.82
C GLY A 115 3.98 -18.14 -16.65
N LEU A 116 3.48 -19.35 -16.94
CA LEU A 116 2.93 -20.26 -15.92
C LEU A 116 3.97 -20.69 -14.87
N ASP A 117 5.24 -20.73 -15.24
CA ASP A 117 6.34 -21.15 -14.37
C ASP A 117 6.87 -20.07 -13.42
N ARG A 118 6.47 -18.83 -13.60
CA ARG A 118 6.98 -17.71 -12.79
C ARG A 118 6.38 -17.65 -11.38
N PHE A 119 5.20 -18.22 -11.18
CA PHE A 119 4.55 -18.24 -9.87
C PHE A 119 4.85 -19.55 -9.13
N LYS A 120 5.80 -19.49 -8.19
CA LYS A 120 6.20 -20.63 -7.33
C LYS A 120 6.29 -20.16 -5.89
N PRO A 121 5.16 -20.08 -5.17
CA PRO A 121 5.18 -19.62 -3.78
C PRO A 121 6.01 -20.56 -2.92
N GLN A 122 6.92 -19.97 -2.14
CA GLN A 122 7.73 -20.71 -1.16
C GLN A 122 6.96 -20.82 0.14
N LEU A 123 6.73 -22.04 0.60
CA LEU A 123 6.13 -22.25 1.91
C LEU A 123 7.20 -22.16 2.99
N PRO A 124 6.99 -21.34 4.03
CA PRO A 124 7.91 -21.31 5.17
C PRO A 124 8.08 -22.70 5.79
N LYS A 125 9.26 -22.97 6.34
CA LYS A 125 9.57 -24.28 6.96
C LYS A 125 8.92 -24.49 8.33
N GLU A 126 8.34 -23.46 8.88
CA GLU A 126 7.70 -23.48 10.19
C GLU A 126 6.47 -24.38 10.18
N GLN A 127 6.34 -25.21 11.23
CA GLN A 127 5.19 -26.08 11.37
C GLN A 127 3.96 -25.25 11.77
N LEU A 128 2.94 -25.27 10.92
CA LEU A 128 1.69 -24.61 11.20
C LEU A 128 0.88 -25.37 12.25
N SER A 129 0.11 -24.64 13.05
CA SER A 129 -0.85 -25.24 13.96
C SER A 129 -1.99 -25.93 13.20
N GLU A 130 -2.43 -27.12 13.63
CA GLU A 130 -3.50 -27.88 12.97
C GLU A 130 -4.81 -27.13 12.86
N ASP A 131 -5.07 -26.21 13.81
CA ASP A 131 -6.30 -25.41 13.89
C ASP A 131 -6.18 -24.03 13.21
N ILE A 132 -5.15 -23.78 12.38
CA ILE A 132 -4.92 -22.48 11.75
C ILE A 132 -6.03 -22.11 10.73
N HIS A 133 -6.58 -23.11 10.04
CA HIS A 133 -7.61 -22.92 9.02
C HIS A 133 -9.01 -22.78 9.61
N LEU A 134 -10.00 -22.66 8.74
CA LEU A 134 -11.42 -22.57 9.08
C LEU A 134 -11.83 -23.70 10.04
N GLN A 135 -12.45 -23.34 11.13
CA GLN A 135 -13.00 -24.27 12.12
C GLN A 135 -14.51 -24.11 12.21
N TRP A 136 -15.23 -25.23 12.21
CA TRP A 136 -16.67 -25.25 12.50
C TRP A 136 -16.93 -25.05 13.99
N GLY A 137 -17.94 -24.26 14.30
CA GLY A 137 -18.25 -23.89 15.68
C GLY A 137 -17.51 -22.62 16.10
N PHE A 138 -18.24 -21.52 16.14
CA PHE A 138 -17.69 -20.22 16.48
C PHE A 138 -17.39 -20.13 17.99
N MET A 139 -16.11 -20.02 18.32
CA MET A 139 -15.63 -19.74 19.68
C MET A 139 -14.86 -18.41 19.66
N PRO A 140 -15.47 -17.29 20.08
CA PRO A 140 -14.88 -15.94 19.91
C PRO A 140 -13.45 -15.81 20.44
N ALA A 141 -13.21 -16.20 21.68
CA ALA A 141 -11.88 -16.10 22.30
C ALA A 141 -10.80 -16.94 21.59
N LEU A 142 -11.15 -18.13 21.11
CA LEU A 142 -10.23 -18.98 20.36
C LEU A 142 -9.98 -18.44 18.96
N SER A 143 -10.99 -17.85 18.32
CA SER A 143 -10.84 -17.22 16.99
C SER A 143 -9.90 -16.03 17.04
N GLU A 144 -9.98 -15.20 18.06
CA GLU A 144 -9.07 -14.09 18.29
C GLU A 144 -7.64 -14.57 18.55
N THR A 145 -7.47 -15.57 19.41
CA THR A 145 -6.16 -16.17 19.70
C THR A 145 -5.53 -16.77 18.44
N ARG A 146 -6.32 -17.50 17.63
CA ARG A 146 -5.84 -18.02 16.34
C ARG A 146 -5.37 -16.90 15.42
N LEU A 147 -6.16 -15.85 15.29
CA LEU A 147 -5.83 -14.72 14.42
C LEU A 147 -4.50 -14.08 14.83
N TYR A 148 -4.41 -13.61 16.06
CA TYR A 148 -3.26 -12.80 16.48
C TYR A 148 -2.01 -13.62 16.84
N LYS A 149 -2.16 -14.87 17.31
CA LYS A 149 -1.02 -15.69 17.76
C LYS A 149 -0.55 -16.72 16.75
N LYS A 150 -1.34 -17.00 15.70
CA LYS A 150 -1.02 -18.05 14.73
C LYS A 150 -1.09 -17.54 13.29
N ARG A 151 -2.22 -16.98 12.85
CA ARG A 151 -2.46 -16.61 11.46
C ARG A 151 -1.66 -15.41 10.99
N LEU A 152 -1.65 -14.32 11.74
CA LEU A 152 -0.87 -13.14 11.39
C LEU A 152 0.64 -13.41 11.39
N PRO A 153 1.24 -14.10 12.38
CA PRO A 153 2.62 -14.53 12.29
C PRO A 153 2.91 -15.44 11.09
N ALA A 154 2.00 -16.35 10.74
CA ALA A 154 2.15 -17.18 9.54
C ALA A 154 2.10 -16.34 8.24
N ALA A 155 1.26 -15.31 8.16
CA ALA A 155 1.24 -14.39 7.03
C ALA A 155 2.55 -13.60 6.90
N GLN A 156 3.14 -13.15 8.02
CA GLN A 156 4.46 -12.49 8.01
C GLN A 156 5.57 -13.45 7.57
N ALA A 157 5.57 -14.68 8.08
CA ALA A 157 6.53 -15.71 7.65
C ALA A 157 6.41 -16.01 6.14
N PHE A 158 5.17 -16.07 5.62
CA PHE A 158 4.93 -16.23 4.20
C PHE A 158 5.45 -15.04 3.39
N ALA A 159 5.20 -13.81 3.83
CA ALA A 159 5.68 -12.60 3.18
C ALA A 159 7.21 -12.57 3.09
N LYS A 160 7.89 -12.94 4.18
CA LYS A 160 9.34 -13.06 4.26
C LYS A 160 9.89 -14.09 3.28
N ALA A 161 9.33 -15.32 3.29
CA ALA A 161 9.78 -16.42 2.44
C ALA A 161 9.60 -16.13 0.93
N ASN A 162 8.65 -15.28 0.57
CA ASN A 162 8.33 -14.94 -0.82
C ASN A 162 8.83 -13.57 -1.26
N PHE A 163 9.63 -12.88 -0.46
CA PHE A 163 10.20 -11.58 -0.79
C PHE A 163 9.15 -10.60 -1.32
N ILE A 164 7.98 -10.55 -0.63
CA ILE A 164 6.90 -9.61 -0.97
C ILE A 164 7.40 -8.18 -0.80
N ASP A 165 8.18 -7.93 0.24
CA ASP A 165 8.96 -6.71 0.42
C ASP A 165 10.33 -6.85 -0.24
N LYS A 166 10.88 -5.75 -0.77
CA LYS A 166 12.12 -5.79 -1.57
C LYS A 166 13.07 -4.64 -1.23
N VAL A 167 14.34 -4.97 -1.01
CA VAL A 167 15.42 -3.97 -1.14
C VAL A 167 15.58 -3.69 -2.64
N ILE A 168 15.40 -2.46 -3.07
CA ILE A 168 15.55 -2.06 -4.47
C ILE A 168 17.02 -1.77 -4.77
N PHE A 169 17.64 -0.95 -3.93
CA PHE A 169 19.08 -0.73 -3.92
C PHE A 169 19.54 -0.32 -2.51
N GLN A 170 20.81 -0.48 -2.22
CA GLN A 170 21.37 -0.25 -0.88
C GLN A 170 22.72 0.47 -0.93
N GLY A 171 22.74 1.73 -0.50
CA GLY A 171 23.93 2.52 -0.29
C GLY A 171 24.50 2.41 1.13
N LYS A 172 25.31 3.41 1.53
CA LYS A 172 25.94 3.46 2.86
C LYS A 172 25.00 3.87 4.01
N LYS A 173 23.69 3.74 3.82
CA LYS A 173 22.63 3.95 4.82
C LYS A 173 22.68 5.34 5.50
N LYS A 174 23.00 6.40 4.76
CA LYS A 174 22.87 7.77 5.25
C LYS A 174 21.40 8.18 5.28
N LEU A 175 20.68 7.91 4.18
CA LEU A 175 19.23 8.09 4.04
C LEU A 175 18.63 6.80 3.53
N SER A 176 17.79 6.15 4.34
CA SER A 176 17.04 4.97 3.91
C SER A 176 15.58 5.36 3.66
N ILE A 177 15.13 5.21 2.41
CA ILE A 177 13.75 5.51 2.02
C ILE A 177 12.93 4.21 2.07
N VAL A 178 11.80 4.24 2.78
CA VAL A 178 10.85 3.14 2.88
C VAL A 178 9.53 3.60 2.28
N THR A 179 8.99 2.85 1.33
CA THR A 179 7.79 3.26 0.59
C THR A 179 6.99 2.07 0.07
N SER A 180 5.77 2.29 -0.41
CA SER A 180 4.89 1.23 -0.92
C SER A 180 3.93 1.72 -2.01
N GLY A 181 3.37 0.79 -2.78
CA GLY A 181 2.31 1.07 -3.75
C GLY A 181 2.67 2.19 -4.73
N LYS A 182 1.71 3.08 -5.01
CA LYS A 182 1.91 4.24 -5.89
C LYS A 182 3.05 5.14 -5.41
N ALA A 183 3.15 5.38 -4.09
CA ALA A 183 4.21 6.23 -3.53
C ALA A 183 5.62 5.72 -3.88
N TYR A 184 5.79 4.40 -4.08
CA TYR A 184 7.06 3.85 -4.57
C TYR A 184 7.37 4.35 -6.00
N LEU A 185 6.37 4.41 -6.88
CA LEU A 185 6.57 4.93 -8.25
C LEU A 185 6.87 6.44 -8.22
N ASP A 186 6.17 7.18 -7.36
CA ASP A 186 6.42 8.61 -7.19
C ASP A 186 7.84 8.88 -6.66
N VAL A 187 8.35 8.08 -5.72
CA VAL A 187 9.74 8.15 -5.24
C VAL A 187 10.73 7.86 -6.36
N ARG A 188 10.49 6.82 -7.18
CA ARG A 188 11.35 6.49 -8.32
C ARG A 188 11.41 7.67 -9.30
N GLN A 189 10.26 8.22 -9.65
CA GLN A 189 10.18 9.39 -10.54
C GLN A 189 10.83 10.63 -9.91
N ALA A 190 10.67 10.84 -8.60
CA ALA A 190 11.32 11.95 -7.90
C ALA A 190 12.84 11.86 -7.93
N LEU A 191 13.39 10.65 -7.76
CA LEU A 191 14.83 10.41 -7.89
C LEU A 191 15.30 10.69 -9.34
N ASP A 192 14.53 10.26 -10.34
CA ASP A 192 14.85 10.53 -11.76
C ASP A 192 14.80 12.05 -12.07
N GLU A 193 13.82 12.79 -11.56
CA GLU A 193 13.74 14.26 -11.70
C GLU A 193 14.95 14.97 -11.08
N LEU A 194 15.47 14.44 -9.98
CA LEU A 194 16.69 14.91 -9.33
C LEU A 194 17.98 14.48 -10.09
N GLY A 195 17.86 13.57 -11.06
CA GLY A 195 19.00 12.99 -11.77
C GLY A 195 19.78 11.96 -10.95
N LEU A 196 19.09 11.30 -10.02
CA LEU A 196 19.65 10.31 -9.09
C LEU A 196 19.30 8.90 -9.57
N ASP A 197 20.16 8.29 -10.37
CA ASP A 197 20.09 6.86 -10.68
C ASP A 197 20.50 5.99 -9.47
N GLU A 198 20.27 4.70 -9.56
CA GLU A 198 20.57 3.76 -8.47
C GLU A 198 22.05 3.81 -8.05
N THR A 199 22.95 3.85 -9.01
CA THR A 199 24.41 3.92 -8.76
C THR A 199 24.79 5.19 -8.01
N THR A 200 24.24 6.32 -8.40
CA THR A 200 24.46 7.62 -7.73
C THR A 200 23.88 7.59 -6.31
N CYS A 201 22.66 7.08 -6.16
CA CYS A 201 22.02 6.91 -4.85
C CYS A 201 22.89 6.07 -3.91
N GLU A 202 23.34 4.90 -4.35
CA GLU A 202 24.21 4.02 -3.54
C GLU A 202 25.52 4.72 -3.14
N LYS A 203 26.15 5.43 -4.08
CA LYS A 203 27.41 6.16 -3.87
C LYS A 203 27.27 7.24 -2.81
N ILE A 204 26.20 8.05 -2.83
CA ILE A 204 25.98 9.12 -1.87
C ILE A 204 25.35 8.64 -0.56
N GLY A 205 24.96 7.37 -0.48
CA GLY A 205 24.49 6.71 0.74
C GLY A 205 22.99 6.64 0.90
N ILE A 206 22.22 6.73 -0.19
CA ILE A 206 20.77 6.52 -0.21
C ILE A 206 20.48 5.02 -0.43
N SER A 207 19.47 4.52 0.26
CA SER A 207 18.93 3.16 0.11
C SER A 207 17.43 3.23 -0.10
N LEU A 208 16.85 2.27 -0.84
CA LEU A 208 15.41 2.23 -1.13
C LEU A 208 14.83 0.85 -0.86
N TYR A 209 13.75 0.83 -0.08
CA TYR A 209 12.99 -0.36 0.28
C TYR A 209 11.53 -0.22 -0.17
N LYS A 210 11.03 -1.24 -0.88
CA LYS A 210 9.65 -1.34 -1.31
C LYS A 210 8.90 -2.32 -0.42
N VAL A 211 7.94 -1.82 0.35
CA VAL A 211 7.03 -2.64 1.13
C VAL A 211 5.87 -3.10 0.23
N GLY A 212 5.66 -4.39 0.17
CA GLY A 212 4.55 -4.99 -0.57
C GLY A 212 3.40 -5.40 0.35
N MET A 213 3.71 -5.89 1.57
CA MET A 213 2.71 -6.15 2.61
C MET A 213 2.77 -5.05 3.67
N VAL A 214 1.87 -4.06 3.56
CA VAL A 214 1.89 -2.89 4.45
C VAL A 214 1.40 -3.19 5.86
N TRP A 215 0.63 -4.26 6.05
CA TRP A 215 0.22 -4.72 7.36
C TRP A 215 -0.11 -6.23 7.36
N PRO A 216 0.26 -7.00 8.41
CA PRO A 216 1.26 -6.63 9.40
C PRO A 216 2.65 -6.57 8.74
N LEU A 217 3.41 -5.52 9.01
CA LEU A 217 4.73 -5.33 8.43
C LEU A 217 5.65 -6.49 8.83
N GLU A 218 6.44 -7.02 7.89
CA GLU A 218 7.39 -8.08 8.19
C GLU A 218 8.59 -7.48 8.94
N PRO A 219 8.83 -7.86 10.20
CA PRO A 219 9.76 -7.14 11.06
C PRO A 219 11.23 -7.36 10.71
N ASP A 220 11.62 -8.58 10.36
CA ASP A 220 13.04 -8.93 10.26
C ASP A 220 13.73 -8.23 9.09
N ASN A 221 13.11 -8.26 7.91
CA ASN A 221 13.68 -7.66 6.71
C ASN A 221 13.74 -6.14 6.81
N ILE A 222 12.68 -5.51 7.33
CA ILE A 222 12.67 -4.05 7.43
C ILE A 222 13.63 -3.56 8.53
N ILE A 223 13.70 -4.24 9.67
CA ILE A 223 14.66 -3.91 10.73
C ILE A 223 16.10 -4.05 10.21
N ASN A 224 16.42 -5.16 9.53
CA ASN A 224 17.73 -5.36 8.92
C ASN A 224 18.06 -4.30 7.87
N PHE A 225 17.07 -3.85 7.11
CA PHE A 225 17.26 -2.79 6.12
C PHE A 225 17.59 -1.46 6.79
N VAL A 226 16.86 -1.06 7.83
CA VAL A 226 17.03 0.25 8.48
C VAL A 226 18.13 0.26 9.54
N ASP A 227 18.60 -0.90 10.00
CA ASP A 227 19.67 -0.99 10.99
C ASP A 227 20.95 -0.32 10.47
N GLY A 228 21.52 0.55 11.31
CA GLY A 228 22.70 1.36 10.97
C GLY A 228 22.41 2.56 10.06
N SER A 229 21.16 2.85 9.71
CA SER A 229 20.77 4.07 8.99
C SER A 229 20.93 5.30 9.89
N VAL A 230 21.36 6.42 9.32
CA VAL A 230 21.35 7.70 10.04
C VAL A 230 19.92 8.21 10.12
N GLU A 231 19.23 8.20 9.00
CA GLU A 231 17.84 8.64 8.88
C GLU A 231 17.02 7.65 8.04
N VAL A 232 15.77 7.43 8.43
CA VAL A 232 14.78 6.65 7.68
C VAL A 232 13.64 7.59 7.32
N LEU A 233 13.43 7.80 6.02
CA LEU A 233 12.31 8.56 5.48
C LEU A 233 11.22 7.59 5.01
N VAL A 234 10.08 7.58 5.70
CA VAL A 234 8.93 6.78 5.31
C VAL A 234 8.02 7.60 4.41
N ILE A 235 7.84 7.16 3.17
CA ILE A 235 6.98 7.82 2.18
C ILE A 235 5.80 6.90 1.87
N GLU A 236 4.65 7.22 2.42
CA GLU A 236 3.39 6.51 2.21
C GLU A 236 2.24 7.50 2.04
N GLU A 237 1.27 7.15 1.20
CA GLU A 237 0.09 7.98 0.97
C GLU A 237 -0.89 7.93 2.15
N LYS A 238 -1.62 9.02 2.35
CA LYS A 238 -2.63 9.16 3.40
C LYS A 238 -2.02 9.03 4.80
N ARG A 239 -2.79 8.48 5.75
CA ARG A 239 -2.34 8.30 7.14
C ARG A 239 -1.26 7.22 7.24
N SER A 240 -0.40 7.36 8.23
CA SER A 240 0.69 6.42 8.51
C SER A 240 0.19 5.00 8.81
N ILE A 241 0.90 4.02 8.30
CA ILE A 241 0.73 2.59 8.59
C ILE A 241 2.11 1.93 8.74
N ILE A 242 3.00 2.16 7.77
CA ILE A 242 4.36 1.63 7.79
C ILE A 242 5.18 2.36 8.87
N GLU A 243 5.10 3.68 8.90
CA GLU A 243 5.78 4.54 9.86
C GLU A 243 5.45 4.14 11.31
N ASP A 244 4.16 4.00 11.63
CA ASP A 244 3.69 3.62 12.97
C ASP A 244 4.20 2.25 13.40
N GLN A 245 4.19 1.26 12.50
CA GLN A 245 4.70 -0.07 12.80
C GLN A 245 6.22 -0.09 12.96
N LEU A 246 6.94 0.65 12.10
CA LEU A 246 8.38 0.77 12.18
C LEU A 246 8.83 1.44 13.49
N MET A 247 8.18 2.55 13.87
CA MET A 247 8.41 3.19 15.17
C MET A 247 8.17 2.23 16.34
N LYS A 248 7.09 1.44 16.28
CA LYS A 248 6.79 0.43 17.28
C LYS A 248 7.86 -0.65 17.38
N TYR A 249 8.37 -1.14 16.24
CA TYR A 249 9.43 -2.15 16.23
C TYR A 249 10.74 -1.64 16.78
N LEU A 250 11.07 -0.37 16.52
CA LEU A 250 12.31 0.24 16.92
C LEU A 250 12.22 0.98 18.29
N TYR A 251 11.06 0.95 18.95
CA TYR A 251 10.83 1.71 20.19
C TYR A 251 11.91 1.47 21.26
N ASN A 252 12.32 0.23 21.43
CA ASN A 252 13.33 -0.16 22.44
C ASN A 252 14.73 -0.38 21.85
N TYR A 253 14.96 -0.03 20.58
CA TYR A 253 16.29 -0.15 19.99
C TYR A 253 17.20 0.95 20.51
N GLU A 254 18.37 0.56 21.04
CA GLU A 254 19.34 1.50 21.61
C GLU A 254 19.92 2.46 20.56
N LYS A 255 20.23 1.93 19.36
CA LYS A 255 20.80 2.69 18.23
C LYS A 255 19.79 2.85 17.08
N ARG A 256 18.57 3.27 17.43
CA ARG A 256 17.55 3.51 16.40
C ARG A 256 17.91 4.69 15.51
N PRO A 257 17.66 4.60 14.20
CA PRO A 257 17.77 5.74 13.31
C PRO A 257 16.74 6.82 13.65
N LEU A 258 16.98 8.05 13.17
CA LEU A 258 15.93 9.04 13.13
C LEU A 258 14.87 8.59 12.13
N ILE A 259 13.62 8.43 12.55
CA ILE A 259 12.50 8.09 11.68
C ILE A 259 11.69 9.34 11.44
N ILE A 260 11.49 9.67 10.19
CA ILE A 260 10.65 10.77 9.73
C ILE A 260 9.69 10.27 8.65
N GLY A 261 8.56 10.91 8.52
CA GLY A 261 7.52 10.52 7.56
C GLY A 261 6.45 11.58 7.52
N LYS A 262 5.33 11.39 8.20
CA LYS A 262 4.28 12.42 8.28
C LYS A 262 4.76 13.68 8.98
N LYS A 263 5.69 13.52 9.90
CA LYS A 263 6.35 14.61 10.62
C LYS A 263 7.88 14.53 10.43
N ASP A 264 8.53 15.68 10.49
CA ASP A 264 9.98 15.77 10.55
C ASP A 264 10.48 15.65 12.01
N GLU A 265 11.78 15.83 12.23
CA GLU A 265 12.43 15.76 13.54
C GLU A 265 12.01 16.87 14.50
N ASN A 266 11.38 17.93 14.02
CA ASN A 266 10.87 19.04 14.84
C ASN A 266 9.39 18.87 15.18
N GLY A 267 8.72 17.89 14.55
CA GLY A 267 7.28 17.69 14.64
C GLY A 267 6.47 18.47 13.60
N ASP A 268 7.13 19.12 12.64
CA ASP A 268 6.50 19.83 11.55
C ASP A 268 5.99 18.86 10.48
N ASP A 269 4.94 19.25 9.74
CA ASP A 269 4.39 18.44 8.65
C ASP A 269 5.42 18.27 7.52
N LEU A 270 5.65 17.02 7.08
CA LEU A 270 6.60 16.69 6.03
C LEU A 270 5.92 15.97 4.86
N ILE A 271 5.40 14.75 5.05
CA ILE A 271 4.65 14.02 4.04
C ILE A 271 3.17 14.18 4.32
N PRO A 272 2.39 14.83 3.44
CA PRO A 272 0.98 15.11 3.70
C PRO A 272 0.14 13.83 3.91
N SER A 273 -0.86 13.92 4.79
CA SER A 273 -1.84 12.86 5.03
C SER A 273 -3.11 13.03 4.19
N GLU A 274 -3.27 14.15 3.52
CA GLU A 274 -4.38 14.45 2.61
C GLU A 274 -3.93 14.43 1.14
N GLY A 275 -4.90 14.43 0.23
CA GLY A 275 -4.66 14.45 -1.21
C GLY A 275 -3.91 13.22 -1.72
N GLU A 276 -3.13 13.41 -2.75
CA GLU A 276 -2.21 12.44 -3.37
C GLU A 276 -0.80 13.00 -3.36
N LEU A 277 0.18 12.13 -3.25
CA LEU A 277 1.58 12.49 -3.42
C LEU A 277 1.88 12.74 -4.91
N SER A 278 2.81 13.63 -5.18
CA SER A 278 3.34 13.86 -6.51
C SER A 278 4.86 13.73 -6.55
N PRO A 279 5.43 13.27 -7.67
CA PRO A 279 6.89 13.19 -7.82
C PRO A 279 7.60 14.51 -7.53
N SER A 280 7.10 15.62 -8.07
CA SER A 280 7.76 16.94 -7.92
C SER A 280 7.77 17.43 -6.46
N SER A 281 6.70 17.19 -5.69
CA SER A 281 6.71 17.52 -4.26
C SER A 281 7.68 16.62 -3.48
N LEU A 282 7.72 15.32 -3.80
CA LEU A 282 8.67 14.38 -3.19
C LEU A 282 10.11 14.69 -3.57
N SER A 283 10.37 15.15 -4.80
CA SER A 283 11.71 15.60 -5.24
C SER A 283 12.25 16.69 -4.31
N LEU A 284 11.44 17.69 -3.98
CA LEU A 284 11.85 18.76 -3.07
C LEU A 284 12.09 18.27 -1.64
N ILE A 285 11.24 17.37 -1.14
CA ILE A 285 11.40 16.78 0.19
C ILE A 285 12.69 15.96 0.24
N ILE A 286 12.90 15.05 -0.72
CA ILE A 286 14.10 14.21 -0.78
C ILE A 286 15.36 15.08 -0.94
N ALA A 287 15.34 16.08 -1.82
CA ALA A 287 16.47 17.00 -1.99
C ALA A 287 16.82 17.77 -0.71
N ASN A 288 15.81 18.22 0.04
CA ASN A 288 16.00 18.87 1.34
C ASN A 288 16.69 17.92 2.33
N ARG A 289 16.26 16.64 2.40
CA ARG A 289 16.89 15.65 3.30
C ARG A 289 18.33 15.36 2.87
N ILE A 290 18.61 15.26 1.56
CA ILE A 290 19.96 15.10 1.02
C ILE A 290 20.87 16.26 1.46
N GLN A 291 20.39 17.50 1.34
CA GLN A 291 21.13 18.69 1.77
C GLN A 291 21.36 18.70 3.28
N LYS A 292 20.33 18.40 4.07
CA LYS A 292 20.39 18.38 5.55
C LYS A 292 21.39 17.34 6.07
N LEU A 293 21.46 16.18 5.42
CA LEU A 293 22.42 15.12 5.72
C LEU A 293 23.81 15.39 5.11
N SER A 294 24.01 16.50 4.40
CA SER A 294 25.26 16.88 3.73
C SER A 294 25.78 15.75 2.83
N LEU A 295 24.91 15.12 2.06
CA LEU A 295 25.32 14.12 1.09
C LEU A 295 26.09 14.81 -0.07
N ASP A 296 27.11 14.12 -0.58
CA ASP A 296 28.07 14.68 -1.56
C ASP A 296 27.46 14.75 -2.97
N ILE A 297 26.52 15.68 -3.15
CA ILE A 297 25.90 16.00 -4.45
C ILE A 297 25.30 17.40 -4.45
N ASP A 298 25.48 18.14 -5.56
CA ASP A 298 24.83 19.42 -5.80
C ASP A 298 23.55 19.25 -6.61
N LEU A 299 22.41 19.58 -5.99
CA LEU A 299 21.08 19.52 -6.59
C LEU A 299 20.48 20.90 -6.89
N SER A 300 21.24 21.98 -6.73
CA SER A 300 20.76 23.36 -6.81
C SER A 300 20.00 23.66 -8.11
N THR A 301 20.57 23.27 -9.25
CA THR A 301 19.96 23.47 -10.58
C THR A 301 18.66 22.66 -10.73
N LYS A 302 18.61 21.42 -10.23
CA LYS A 302 17.43 20.57 -10.30
C LYS A 302 16.31 21.13 -9.44
N ILE A 303 16.61 21.51 -8.20
CA ILE A 303 15.66 22.15 -7.28
C ILE A 303 15.07 23.41 -7.90
N GLN A 304 15.90 24.27 -8.50
CA GLN A 304 15.44 25.47 -9.17
C GLN A 304 14.47 25.16 -10.32
N SER A 305 14.80 24.16 -11.15
CA SER A 305 13.95 23.74 -12.27
C SER A 305 12.59 23.21 -11.78
N ILE A 306 12.57 22.38 -10.74
CA ILE A 306 11.35 21.84 -10.15
C ILE A 306 10.51 22.95 -9.55
N ASN A 307 11.11 23.89 -8.82
CA ASN A 307 10.39 25.04 -8.26
C ASN A 307 9.75 25.92 -9.35
N MET A 308 10.46 26.15 -10.46
CA MET A 308 9.92 26.89 -11.62
C MET A 308 8.72 26.14 -12.23
N LEU A 309 8.81 24.81 -12.37
CA LEU A 309 7.72 23.98 -12.88
C LEU A 309 6.48 24.10 -11.98
N ILE A 310 6.64 23.92 -10.68
CA ILE A 310 5.55 24.04 -9.71
C ILE A 310 4.94 25.46 -9.75
N ALA A 311 5.75 26.51 -9.79
CA ALA A 311 5.30 27.88 -9.89
C ALA A 311 4.48 28.13 -11.17
N ASN A 312 4.92 27.59 -12.30
CA ASN A 312 4.22 27.70 -13.59
C ASN A 312 2.86 26.98 -13.54
N ILE A 313 2.79 25.77 -12.95
CA ILE A 313 1.54 25.04 -12.79
C ILE A 313 0.56 25.83 -11.91
N ASN A 314 1.03 26.37 -10.79
CA ASN A 314 0.19 27.11 -9.84
C ASN A 314 -0.26 28.48 -10.40
N SER A 315 0.49 29.06 -11.32
CA SER A 315 0.15 30.34 -11.99
C SER A 315 -0.68 30.17 -13.26
N ALA A 316 -0.87 28.92 -13.73
CA ALA A 316 -1.69 28.67 -14.91
C ALA A 316 -3.13 29.10 -14.64
N PRO A 317 -3.77 29.85 -15.57
CA PRO A 317 -5.14 30.28 -15.41
C PRO A 317 -6.05 29.05 -15.28
N VAL A 318 -6.87 29.03 -14.23
CA VAL A 318 -7.91 28.01 -14.08
C VAL A 318 -8.83 28.14 -15.28
N SER A 319 -8.93 27.09 -16.08
CA SER A 319 -9.84 27.10 -17.22
C SER A 319 -11.29 27.22 -16.73
N ASP A 320 -12.03 28.17 -17.28
CA ASP A 320 -13.48 28.29 -17.06
C ASP A 320 -14.26 27.07 -17.62
N LEU A 321 -13.58 26.24 -18.41
CA LEU A 321 -14.10 25.01 -18.99
C LEU A 321 -13.85 23.84 -18.04
N SER A 322 -14.57 23.76 -16.93
CA SER A 322 -14.60 22.55 -16.11
C SER A 322 -15.62 21.56 -16.69
N ARG A 323 -15.21 20.31 -16.87
CA ARG A 323 -16.18 19.25 -17.16
C ARG A 323 -16.97 18.96 -15.88
N LEU A 324 -18.25 19.22 -15.94
CA LEU A 324 -19.15 18.78 -14.88
C LEU A 324 -19.26 17.24 -14.92
N PRO A 325 -19.37 16.59 -13.76
CA PRO A 325 -19.67 15.17 -13.71
C PRO A 325 -20.94 14.86 -14.53
N SER A 326 -20.86 13.86 -15.39
CA SER A 326 -21.99 13.49 -16.26
C SER A 326 -21.99 11.98 -16.47
N PHE A 327 -23.18 11.44 -16.72
CA PHE A 327 -23.32 10.05 -17.11
C PHE A 327 -22.97 9.85 -18.59
N CYS A 328 -22.47 8.67 -18.93
CA CYS A 328 -22.17 8.31 -20.32
C CYS A 328 -23.39 8.45 -21.22
N ALA A 329 -23.18 8.73 -22.52
CA ALA A 329 -24.25 8.78 -23.50
C ALA A 329 -25.02 7.45 -23.53
N GLY A 330 -26.36 7.51 -23.47
CA GLY A 330 -27.23 6.33 -23.40
C GLY A 330 -27.35 5.66 -22.03
N CYS A 331 -26.69 6.19 -21.00
CA CYS A 331 -26.83 5.68 -19.64
C CYS A 331 -28.27 5.85 -19.12
N PRO A 332 -28.89 4.81 -18.51
CA PRO A 332 -30.22 4.92 -17.90
C PRO A 332 -30.33 6.05 -16.84
N HIS A 333 -29.25 6.36 -16.17
CA HIS A 333 -29.20 7.45 -15.19
C HIS A 333 -29.50 8.83 -15.78
N ASN A 334 -29.26 9.04 -17.07
CA ASN A 334 -29.63 10.28 -17.75
C ASN A 334 -31.15 10.56 -17.72
N THR A 335 -31.95 9.50 -17.51
CA THR A 335 -33.40 9.61 -17.37
C THR A 335 -33.83 9.54 -15.91
N SER A 336 -33.32 8.57 -15.15
CA SER A 336 -33.74 8.33 -13.77
C SER A 336 -33.33 9.42 -12.79
N THR A 337 -32.32 10.23 -13.13
CA THR A 337 -31.85 11.35 -12.30
C THR A 337 -32.47 12.70 -12.68
N LYS A 338 -33.40 12.74 -13.62
CA LYS A 338 -34.16 13.97 -13.90
C LYS A 338 -35.08 14.27 -12.72
N VAL A 339 -34.90 15.45 -12.18
CA VAL A 339 -35.67 15.93 -11.02
C VAL A 339 -36.84 16.79 -11.54
N PRO A 340 -38.04 16.66 -10.96
CA PRO A 340 -39.15 17.59 -11.27
C PRO A 340 -38.79 19.06 -11.00
N ASP A 341 -39.42 19.96 -11.74
CA ASP A 341 -39.23 21.41 -11.52
C ASP A 341 -39.47 21.77 -10.05
N ASN A 342 -38.64 22.66 -9.51
CA ASN A 342 -38.68 23.11 -8.12
C ASN A 342 -38.41 22.01 -7.07
N SER A 343 -37.77 20.89 -7.47
CA SER A 343 -37.35 19.82 -6.57
C SER A 343 -35.82 19.73 -6.51
N PHE A 344 -35.31 19.21 -5.40
CA PHE A 344 -33.88 18.93 -5.22
C PHE A 344 -33.68 17.43 -5.09
N ALA A 345 -32.65 16.90 -5.75
CA ALA A 345 -32.23 15.53 -5.56
C ALA A 345 -30.96 15.49 -4.70
N PHE A 346 -30.96 14.64 -3.70
CA PHE A 346 -29.76 14.23 -3.00
C PHE A 346 -29.38 12.84 -3.53
N GLY A 347 -28.26 12.76 -4.21
CA GLY A 347 -27.74 11.52 -4.72
C GLY A 347 -26.39 11.22 -4.05
N GLY A 348 -26.18 9.96 -3.65
CA GLY A 348 -24.85 9.44 -3.41
C GLY A 348 -24.36 8.75 -4.69
N ILE A 349 -23.09 8.86 -4.95
CA ILE A 349 -22.43 8.13 -6.04
C ILE A 349 -22.14 6.73 -5.54
#